data_828eddfe9b48358ec3d4004929ac6497
#
_entry.id   828eddfe9b48358ec3d4004929ac6497
#
_cell.length_a   1.000
_cell.length_b   1.000
_cell.length_c   1.000
_cell.angle_alpha   90.00
_cell.angle_beta   90.00
_cell.angle_gamma   90.00
#
_symmetry.space_group_name_H-M   'P 1'
#
loop_
_entity.id
_entity.type
_entity.pdbx_description
1 polymer ?
#
loop_
_entity_poly.entity_id
_entity_poly.type
_entity_poly.pdbx_seq_one_letter_code
_entity_poly.pdbx_strand_id
1 'polypeptide(L)'
;MPKFAANLSLMFSEVPLLERIEAACRCGFNAVEILNPYQESIADLQQRLSDVDLNLVLINTPMGDVKAGERGLGAVPGREMEFRDHFLSAVEYADVLKVRKLHVMAGVVPSGVSLHACEEVFVENMRWAQAHIEQAGLDVDLMLEPLNDQDVPGYLYARTDQAITLIERIGPSVQLQFDFYHVHIMEGAVADRLRLLHDRIGHVQFSCVPDRHEPQFGEPDVYPLFELLDSLDYTGWVGCEYRPKTNTLEGLSWGERFGLGPPGAVQSD
;
A
#
# COMPACT_ATOMS: atom_id res chain seq x y z
N MET A 1 -6.72 19.58 -0.31
CA MET A 1 -7.41 18.42 -0.98
C MET A 1 -6.45 17.25 -1.04
N PRO A 2 -6.90 16.03 -0.78
CA PRO A 2 -6.05 14.85 -0.88
C PRO A 2 -5.42 14.68 -2.26
N LYS A 3 -4.22 14.14 -2.30
CA LYS A 3 -3.53 13.75 -3.53
C LYS A 3 -3.72 12.26 -3.73
N PHE A 4 -4.21 11.84 -4.89
CA PHE A 4 -4.52 10.45 -5.15
C PHE A 4 -3.45 9.76 -6.00
N ALA A 5 -3.15 8.50 -5.65
CA ALA A 5 -2.30 7.59 -6.42
C ALA A 5 -3.13 6.41 -6.93
N ALA A 6 -3.07 6.13 -8.23
CA ALA A 6 -3.76 4.94 -8.76
C ALA A 6 -3.00 3.66 -8.39
N ASN A 7 -3.67 2.69 -7.79
CA ASN A 7 -3.04 1.39 -7.54
C ASN A 7 -3.12 0.51 -8.80
N LEU A 8 -2.01 0.45 -9.53
CA LEU A 8 -1.94 -0.27 -10.82
C LEU A 8 -1.96 -1.80 -10.69
N SER A 9 -1.87 -2.32 -9.47
CA SER A 9 -2.08 -3.75 -9.25
C SER A 9 -3.55 -4.15 -9.34
N LEU A 10 -4.47 -3.19 -9.14
CA LEU A 10 -5.92 -3.41 -9.14
C LEU A 10 -6.67 -2.62 -10.22
N MET A 11 -6.28 -1.37 -10.45
CA MET A 11 -6.88 -0.49 -11.45
C MET A 11 -6.22 -0.67 -12.82
N PHE A 12 -6.91 -0.27 -13.88
CA PHE A 12 -6.45 -0.37 -15.29
C PHE A 12 -6.03 -1.79 -15.69
N SER A 13 -6.60 -2.82 -15.01
CA SER A 13 -6.27 -4.24 -15.27
C SER A 13 -6.70 -4.73 -16.65
N GLU A 14 -7.39 -3.91 -17.39
CA GLU A 14 -7.82 -4.13 -18.79
C GLU A 14 -6.63 -4.18 -19.77
N VAL A 15 -5.47 -3.64 -19.36
CA VAL A 15 -4.23 -3.60 -20.15
C VAL A 15 -3.02 -4.15 -19.35
N PRO A 16 -1.91 -4.52 -20.02
CA PRO A 16 -0.67 -4.93 -19.36
C PRO A 16 -0.13 -3.86 -18.41
N LEU A 17 0.62 -4.26 -17.35
CA LEU A 17 1.06 -3.37 -16.27
C LEU A 17 1.79 -2.10 -16.78
N LEU A 18 2.71 -2.24 -17.72
CA LEU A 18 3.46 -1.10 -18.24
C LEU A 18 2.58 -0.07 -18.99
N GLU A 19 1.46 -0.51 -19.58
CA GLU A 19 0.50 0.36 -20.26
C GLU A 19 -0.44 1.06 -19.28
N ARG A 20 -0.64 0.50 -18.07
CA ARG A 20 -1.44 1.11 -17.00
C ARG A 20 -0.88 2.43 -16.52
N ILE A 21 0.45 2.60 -16.58
CA ILE A 21 1.14 3.83 -16.19
C ILE A 21 0.65 5.00 -17.06
N GLU A 22 0.65 4.85 -18.38
CA GLU A 22 0.14 5.87 -19.30
C GLU A 22 -1.37 6.06 -19.16
N ALA A 23 -2.12 4.97 -18.96
CA ALA A 23 -3.57 5.04 -18.75
C ALA A 23 -3.94 5.85 -17.50
N ALA A 24 -3.22 5.67 -16.39
CA ALA A 24 -3.41 6.45 -15.18
C ALA A 24 -3.10 7.96 -15.39
N CYS A 25 -1.99 8.26 -16.06
CA CYS A 25 -1.64 9.64 -16.42
C CYS A 25 -2.74 10.33 -17.23
N ARG A 26 -3.28 9.66 -18.24
CA ARG A 26 -4.38 10.20 -19.07
C ARG A 26 -5.66 10.46 -18.27
N CYS A 27 -5.83 9.80 -17.13
CA CYS A 27 -6.95 9.98 -16.22
C CYS A 27 -6.70 11.03 -15.13
N GLY A 28 -5.59 11.79 -15.21
CA GLY A 28 -5.28 12.89 -14.30
C GLY A 28 -4.50 12.49 -13.04
N PHE A 29 -4.07 11.24 -12.91
CA PHE A 29 -3.20 10.84 -11.82
C PHE A 29 -1.78 11.37 -12.01
N ASN A 30 -1.17 11.84 -10.93
CA ASN A 30 0.23 12.28 -10.88
C ASN A 30 1.12 11.30 -10.08
N ALA A 31 0.51 10.27 -9.53
CA ALA A 31 1.20 9.21 -8.80
C ALA A 31 0.49 7.86 -8.96
N VAL A 32 1.25 6.81 -8.80
CA VAL A 32 0.76 5.42 -8.86
C VAL A 32 1.38 4.57 -7.76
N GLU A 33 0.73 3.46 -7.44
CA GLU A 33 1.24 2.37 -6.61
C GLU A 33 1.31 1.09 -7.44
N ILE A 34 2.31 0.27 -7.19
CA ILE A 34 2.42 -1.07 -7.78
C ILE A 34 2.82 -2.03 -6.67
N LEU A 35 1.87 -2.82 -6.16
CA LEU A 35 2.12 -3.71 -5.01
C LEU A 35 3.18 -4.78 -5.31
N ASN A 36 3.27 -5.24 -6.54
CA ASN A 36 4.20 -6.30 -6.93
C ASN A 36 4.84 -6.00 -8.30
N PRO A 37 5.87 -5.14 -8.36
CA PRO A 37 6.49 -4.72 -9.62
C PRO A 37 7.48 -5.73 -10.21
N TYR A 38 7.83 -6.80 -9.50
CA TYR A 38 8.98 -7.68 -9.74
C TYR A 38 8.89 -8.57 -10.99
N GLN A 39 7.77 -8.53 -11.71
CA GLN A 39 7.61 -9.22 -13.00
C GLN A 39 8.07 -8.35 -14.19
N GLU A 40 8.20 -7.05 -13.96
CA GLU A 40 8.69 -6.10 -14.95
C GLU A 40 10.13 -5.71 -14.64
N SER A 41 10.92 -5.38 -15.65
CA SER A 41 12.28 -4.90 -15.41
C SER A 41 12.27 -3.49 -14.80
N ILE A 42 13.22 -3.20 -13.91
CA ILE A 42 13.39 -1.85 -13.34
C ILE A 42 13.53 -0.80 -14.45
N ALA A 43 14.27 -1.12 -15.52
CA ALA A 43 14.51 -0.21 -16.63
C ALA A 43 13.23 0.12 -17.40
N ASP A 44 12.36 -0.87 -17.66
CA ASP A 44 11.09 -0.64 -18.34
C ASP A 44 10.13 0.20 -17.46
N LEU A 45 10.04 -0.10 -16.18
CA LEU A 45 9.25 0.69 -15.23
C LEU A 45 9.76 2.14 -15.16
N GLN A 46 11.07 2.33 -15.00
CA GLN A 46 11.68 3.66 -14.92
C GLN A 46 11.40 4.47 -16.20
N GLN A 47 11.57 3.84 -17.37
CA GLN A 47 11.31 4.49 -18.67
C GLN A 47 9.84 4.93 -18.77
N ARG A 48 8.89 4.02 -18.48
CA ARG A 48 7.45 4.31 -18.57
C ARG A 48 7.00 5.40 -17.61
N LEU A 49 7.48 5.37 -16.37
CA LEU A 49 7.18 6.41 -15.38
C LEU A 49 7.74 7.78 -15.81
N SER A 50 8.97 7.79 -16.33
CA SER A 50 9.63 9.00 -16.83
C SER A 50 8.96 9.59 -18.08
N ASP A 51 8.49 8.73 -19.01
CA ASP A 51 7.83 9.18 -20.25
C ASP A 51 6.58 10.03 -19.98
N VAL A 52 5.93 9.83 -18.83
CA VAL A 52 4.67 10.52 -18.46
C VAL A 52 4.78 11.35 -17.17
N ASP A 53 5.97 11.48 -16.58
CA ASP A 53 6.24 12.24 -15.35
C ASP A 53 5.36 11.80 -14.16
N LEU A 54 5.21 10.48 -13.98
CA LEU A 54 4.47 9.89 -12.87
C LEU A 54 5.39 9.40 -11.74
N ASN A 55 4.95 9.66 -10.50
CA ASN A 55 5.65 9.15 -9.32
C ASN A 55 5.14 7.75 -8.94
N LEU A 56 6.03 6.79 -8.77
CA LEU A 56 5.71 5.53 -8.09
C LEU A 56 5.92 5.73 -6.58
N VAL A 57 4.82 5.75 -5.81
CA VAL A 57 4.86 6.19 -4.40
C VAL A 57 4.93 5.07 -3.39
N LEU A 58 4.49 3.86 -3.75
CA LEU A 58 4.49 2.69 -2.88
C LEU A 58 4.68 1.39 -3.69
N ILE A 59 5.49 0.51 -3.14
CA ILE A 59 5.58 -0.91 -3.51
C ILE A 59 5.56 -1.77 -2.25
N ASN A 60 5.24 -3.07 -2.39
CA ASN A 60 5.37 -4.04 -1.30
C ASN A 60 6.65 -4.86 -1.48
N THR A 61 7.19 -5.45 -0.40
CA THR A 61 8.17 -6.53 -0.54
C THR A 61 7.54 -7.76 -1.21
N PRO A 62 8.32 -8.61 -1.92
CA PRO A 62 7.79 -9.82 -2.53
C PRO A 62 6.99 -10.69 -1.54
N MET A 63 5.82 -11.17 -1.98
CA MET A 63 4.90 -11.93 -1.14
C MET A 63 5.31 -13.40 -0.91
N GLY A 64 6.31 -13.90 -1.64
CA GLY A 64 6.65 -15.31 -1.67
C GLY A 64 5.75 -16.12 -2.63
N ASP A 65 5.54 -17.39 -2.36
CA ASP A 65 4.67 -18.27 -3.15
C ASP A 65 3.18 -18.01 -2.82
N VAL A 66 2.58 -17.08 -3.54
CA VAL A 66 1.16 -16.72 -3.38
C VAL A 66 0.23 -17.91 -3.63
N LYS A 67 0.63 -18.87 -4.50
CA LYS A 67 -0.17 -20.08 -4.79
C LYS A 67 -0.16 -21.05 -3.62
N ALA A 68 0.93 -21.09 -2.86
CA ALA A 68 1.02 -21.82 -1.59
C ALA A 68 0.34 -21.08 -0.42
N GLY A 69 -0.21 -19.88 -0.64
CA GLY A 69 -0.89 -19.09 0.38
C GLY A 69 0.01 -18.08 1.09
N GLU A 70 1.25 -17.90 0.66
CA GLU A 70 2.15 -16.92 1.27
C GLU A 70 1.68 -15.48 1.00
N ARG A 71 1.89 -14.62 1.99
CA ARG A 71 1.57 -13.18 1.95
C ARG A 71 2.70 -12.37 2.60
N GLY A 72 3.95 -12.70 2.25
CA GLY A 72 5.15 -12.17 2.87
C GLY A 72 5.88 -13.21 3.71
N LEU A 73 7.12 -12.93 4.03
CA LEU A 73 8.02 -13.81 4.79
C LEU A 73 8.58 -13.13 6.05
N GLY A 74 8.21 -11.88 6.29
CA GLY A 74 8.80 -11.07 7.35
C GLY A 74 8.70 -11.68 8.75
N ALA A 75 7.64 -12.46 9.00
CA ALA A 75 7.35 -13.06 10.30
C ALA A 75 7.47 -14.60 10.32
N VAL A 76 8.06 -15.22 9.30
CA VAL A 76 8.10 -16.68 9.18
C VAL A 76 9.40 -17.23 9.76
N PRO A 77 9.38 -17.90 10.94
CA PRO A 77 10.59 -18.45 11.55
C PRO A 77 11.28 -19.48 10.64
N GLY A 78 12.62 -19.36 10.55
CA GLY A 78 13.45 -20.23 9.71
C GLY A 78 13.56 -19.76 8.25
N ARG A 79 12.89 -18.67 7.86
CA ARG A 79 12.98 -18.10 6.51
C ARG A 79 13.55 -16.67 6.50
N GLU A 80 14.31 -16.31 7.53
CA GLU A 80 14.88 -14.95 7.69
C GLU A 80 15.83 -14.57 6.55
N MET A 81 16.60 -15.54 6.04
CA MET A 81 17.50 -15.28 4.90
C MET A 81 16.71 -14.99 3.62
N GLU A 82 15.68 -15.74 3.34
CA GLU A 82 14.82 -15.53 2.18
C GLU A 82 14.05 -14.21 2.28
N PHE A 83 13.59 -13.84 3.49
CA PHE A 83 13.04 -12.50 3.72
C PHE A 83 14.04 -11.41 3.36
N ARG A 84 15.31 -11.55 3.77
CA ARG A 84 16.37 -10.57 3.47
C ARG A 84 16.62 -10.46 1.97
N ASP A 85 16.66 -11.57 1.24
CA ASP A 85 16.81 -11.57 -0.21
C ASP A 85 15.65 -10.84 -0.90
N HIS A 86 14.40 -11.09 -0.46
CA HIS A 86 13.21 -10.39 -0.93
C HIS A 86 13.26 -8.89 -0.60
N PHE A 87 13.68 -8.54 0.61
CA PHE A 87 13.80 -7.15 1.04
C PHE A 87 14.85 -6.40 0.21
N LEU A 88 16.02 -6.99 -0.01
CA LEU A 88 17.07 -6.39 -0.82
C LEU A 88 16.63 -6.17 -2.27
N SER A 89 15.90 -7.12 -2.85
CA SER A 89 15.29 -6.95 -4.17
C SER A 89 14.31 -5.78 -4.19
N ALA A 90 13.45 -5.65 -3.16
CA ALA A 90 12.50 -4.54 -3.06
C ALA A 90 13.21 -3.19 -2.91
N VAL A 91 14.27 -3.14 -2.15
CA VAL A 91 15.10 -1.93 -1.95
C VAL A 91 15.78 -1.50 -3.26
N GLU A 92 16.26 -2.43 -4.07
CA GLU A 92 16.81 -2.12 -5.39
C GLU A 92 15.77 -1.43 -6.29
N TYR A 93 14.53 -1.96 -6.35
CA TYR A 93 13.43 -1.31 -7.06
C TYR A 93 13.11 0.06 -6.48
N ALA A 94 13.01 0.17 -5.16
CA ALA A 94 12.69 1.43 -4.49
C ALA A 94 13.72 2.51 -4.76
N ASP A 95 15.02 2.19 -4.70
CA ASP A 95 16.08 3.17 -4.91
C ASP A 95 16.12 3.67 -6.37
N VAL A 96 16.10 2.76 -7.34
CA VAL A 96 16.19 3.15 -8.76
C VAL A 96 14.92 3.89 -9.22
N LEU A 97 13.74 3.44 -8.78
CA LEU A 97 12.45 4.04 -9.16
C LEU A 97 12.05 5.22 -8.24
N LYS A 98 12.90 5.57 -7.25
CA LYS A 98 12.67 6.66 -6.28
C LYS A 98 11.38 6.50 -5.46
N VAL A 99 11.05 5.25 -5.13
CA VAL A 99 9.90 4.92 -4.28
C VAL A 99 10.26 5.18 -2.82
N ARG A 100 9.47 6.01 -2.15
CA ARG A 100 9.72 6.37 -0.75
C ARG A 100 9.00 5.49 0.27
N LYS A 101 7.96 4.76 -0.12
CA LYS A 101 7.16 3.94 0.79
C LYS A 101 7.29 2.47 0.39
N LEU A 102 7.83 1.67 1.31
CA LEU A 102 7.98 0.22 1.15
C LEU A 102 7.15 -0.51 2.20
N HIS A 103 6.03 -1.10 1.78
CA HIS A 103 5.25 -1.97 2.66
C HIS A 103 5.97 -3.30 2.83
N VAL A 104 6.32 -3.63 4.07
CA VAL A 104 6.98 -4.89 4.41
C VAL A 104 5.95 -5.95 4.77
N MET A 105 5.73 -6.89 3.86
CA MET A 105 4.77 -7.98 4.03
C MET A 105 5.20 -8.94 5.12
N ALA A 106 4.43 -8.98 6.24
CA ALA A 106 4.75 -9.80 7.40
C ALA A 106 4.59 -11.30 7.12
N GLY A 107 3.49 -11.67 6.48
CA GLY A 107 3.15 -13.05 6.18
C GLY A 107 2.08 -13.65 7.09
N VAL A 108 1.64 -14.84 6.72
CA VAL A 108 0.66 -15.64 7.47
C VAL A 108 1.40 -16.45 8.53
N VAL A 109 0.86 -16.52 9.74
CA VAL A 109 1.40 -17.32 10.85
C VAL A 109 1.36 -18.82 10.48
N PRO A 110 2.51 -19.51 10.41
CA PRO A 110 2.54 -20.92 10.02
C PRO A 110 1.84 -21.82 11.04
N SER A 111 1.18 -22.87 10.55
CA SER A 111 0.53 -23.85 11.42
C SER A 111 1.52 -24.46 12.43
N GLY A 112 1.13 -24.47 13.71
CA GLY A 112 1.95 -25.02 14.79
C GLY A 112 3.03 -24.07 15.33
N VAL A 113 3.16 -22.87 14.78
CA VAL A 113 4.05 -21.81 15.30
C VAL A 113 3.24 -20.85 16.15
N SER A 114 3.80 -20.40 17.28
CA SER A 114 3.12 -19.40 18.12
C SER A 114 3.18 -18.01 17.50
N LEU A 115 2.10 -17.23 17.68
CA LEU A 115 2.06 -15.84 17.26
C LEU A 115 3.26 -15.04 17.80
N HIS A 116 3.57 -15.22 19.09
CA HIS A 116 4.71 -14.56 19.73
C HIS A 116 6.05 -14.88 19.05
N ALA A 117 6.31 -16.13 18.65
CA ALA A 117 7.54 -16.46 17.93
C ALA A 117 7.61 -15.77 16.56
N CYS A 118 6.48 -15.64 15.85
CA CYS A 118 6.41 -14.91 14.60
C CYS A 118 6.62 -13.39 14.80
N GLU A 119 6.04 -12.82 15.86
CA GLU A 119 6.26 -11.40 16.20
C GLU A 119 7.74 -11.10 16.51
N GLU A 120 8.42 -11.97 17.29
CA GLU A 120 9.86 -11.78 17.57
C GLU A 120 10.69 -11.79 16.28
N VAL A 121 10.46 -12.78 15.41
CA VAL A 121 11.14 -12.85 14.10
C VAL A 121 10.84 -11.61 13.26
N PHE A 122 9.60 -11.15 13.24
CA PHE A 122 9.23 -9.96 12.48
C PHE A 122 9.94 -8.70 12.99
N VAL A 123 9.96 -8.50 14.30
CA VAL A 123 10.64 -7.36 14.92
C VAL A 123 12.15 -7.38 14.61
N GLU A 124 12.78 -8.54 14.70
CA GLU A 124 14.21 -8.68 14.38
C GLU A 124 14.49 -8.41 12.89
N ASN A 125 13.69 -8.95 12.01
CA ASN A 125 13.79 -8.73 10.56
C ASN A 125 13.59 -7.25 10.20
N MET A 126 12.60 -6.60 10.82
CA MET A 126 12.34 -5.17 10.59
C MET A 126 13.48 -4.27 11.11
N ARG A 127 14.05 -4.60 12.25
CA ARG A 127 15.23 -3.87 12.77
C ARG A 127 16.43 -4.02 11.85
N TRP A 128 16.65 -5.23 11.32
CA TRP A 128 17.68 -5.46 10.32
C TRP A 128 17.41 -4.63 9.04
N ALA A 129 16.17 -4.61 8.57
CA ALA A 129 15.74 -3.85 7.40
C ALA A 129 15.98 -2.34 7.58
N GLN A 130 15.60 -1.77 8.74
CA GLN A 130 15.88 -0.37 9.08
C GLN A 130 17.37 -0.07 9.05
N ALA A 131 18.18 -0.89 9.73
CA ALA A 131 19.62 -0.70 9.78
C ALA A 131 20.25 -0.74 8.37
N HIS A 132 19.72 -1.59 7.48
CA HIS A 132 20.16 -1.65 6.08
C HIS A 132 19.85 -0.35 5.31
N ILE A 133 18.62 0.18 5.43
CA ILE A 133 18.21 1.44 4.82
C ILE A 133 19.10 2.59 5.31
N GLU A 134 19.31 2.70 6.62
CA GLU A 134 20.15 3.74 7.23
C GLU A 134 21.62 3.65 6.78
N GLN A 135 22.21 2.45 6.78
CA GLN A 135 23.60 2.23 6.36
C GLN A 135 23.83 2.52 4.88
N ALA A 136 22.85 2.23 4.05
CA ALA A 136 22.87 2.51 2.61
C ALA A 136 22.54 3.98 2.27
N GLY A 137 22.07 4.77 3.24
CA GLY A 137 21.69 6.18 3.05
C GLY A 137 20.48 6.34 2.12
N LEU A 138 19.54 5.40 2.14
CA LEU A 138 18.37 5.39 1.25
C LEU A 138 17.21 6.19 1.85
N ASP A 139 16.48 6.91 1.00
CA ASP A 139 15.28 7.69 1.36
C ASP A 139 14.02 6.82 1.21
N VAL A 140 13.94 5.77 2.03
CA VAL A 140 12.83 4.80 2.02
C VAL A 140 12.26 4.64 3.42
N ASP A 141 10.97 4.91 3.57
CA ASP A 141 10.22 4.69 4.81
C ASP A 141 9.55 3.31 4.77
N LEU A 142 9.70 2.54 5.85
CA LEU A 142 9.08 1.22 5.96
C LEU A 142 7.66 1.33 6.50
N MET A 143 6.72 0.64 5.84
CA MET A 143 5.31 0.66 6.20
C MET A 143 4.85 -0.69 6.74
N LEU A 144 4.00 -0.66 7.78
CA LEU A 144 3.23 -1.81 8.27
C LEU A 144 1.75 -1.58 8.00
N GLU A 145 1.11 -2.54 7.36
CA GLU A 145 -0.31 -2.51 7.07
C GLU A 145 -1.04 -3.68 7.76
N PRO A 146 -2.02 -3.41 8.64
CA PRO A 146 -2.92 -4.44 9.15
C PRO A 146 -3.83 -4.94 8.04
N LEU A 147 -3.72 -6.23 7.68
CA LEU A 147 -4.59 -6.84 6.69
C LEU A 147 -5.75 -7.59 7.37
N ASN A 148 -6.98 -7.34 6.92
CA ASN A 148 -8.17 -7.96 7.50
C ASN A 148 -8.13 -9.50 7.41
N ASP A 149 -8.68 -10.18 8.39
CA ASP A 149 -8.67 -11.64 8.52
C ASP A 149 -9.69 -12.36 7.62
N GLN A 150 -10.57 -11.62 6.95
CA GLN A 150 -11.50 -12.19 5.96
C GLN A 150 -10.79 -12.44 4.63
N ASP A 151 -9.98 -11.48 4.15
CA ASP A 151 -9.23 -11.58 2.90
C ASP A 151 -7.91 -12.33 3.07
N VAL A 152 -7.27 -12.19 4.23
CA VAL A 152 -5.97 -12.82 4.55
C VAL A 152 -6.02 -13.51 5.91
N PRO A 153 -6.72 -14.65 6.02
CA PRO A 153 -6.82 -15.39 7.28
C PRO A 153 -5.46 -15.76 7.84
N GLY A 154 -5.24 -15.44 9.12
CA GLY A 154 -4.00 -15.78 9.83
C GLY A 154 -2.82 -14.86 9.52
N TYR A 155 -3.01 -13.71 8.84
CA TYR A 155 -1.97 -12.70 8.74
C TYR A 155 -1.47 -12.29 10.12
N LEU A 156 -0.20 -11.91 10.25
CA LEU A 156 0.44 -11.68 11.55
C LEU A 156 -0.33 -10.67 12.43
N TYR A 157 -0.87 -9.62 11.83
CA TYR A 157 -1.66 -8.60 12.51
C TYR A 157 -2.76 -8.06 11.60
N ALA A 158 -3.96 -7.93 12.14
CA ALA A 158 -5.15 -7.51 11.39
C ALA A 158 -5.78 -6.20 11.90
N ARG A 159 -5.25 -5.64 13.00
CA ARG A 159 -5.81 -4.45 13.65
C ARG A 159 -4.73 -3.40 13.84
N THR A 160 -5.16 -2.14 13.86
CA THR A 160 -4.24 -0.99 14.00
C THR A 160 -3.47 -1.01 15.32
N ASP A 161 -4.08 -1.43 16.42
CA ASP A 161 -3.40 -1.52 17.73
C ASP A 161 -2.28 -2.57 17.75
N GLN A 162 -2.46 -3.70 17.04
CA GLN A 162 -1.42 -4.71 16.87
C GLN A 162 -0.24 -4.14 16.05
N ALA A 163 -0.54 -3.47 14.92
CA ALA A 163 0.50 -2.83 14.11
C ALA A 163 1.27 -1.76 14.90
N ILE A 164 0.58 -0.89 15.66
CA ILE A 164 1.24 0.13 16.49
C ILE A 164 2.14 -0.53 17.56
N THR A 165 1.68 -1.61 18.20
CA THR A 165 2.51 -2.35 19.16
C THR A 165 3.81 -2.86 18.52
N LEU A 166 3.74 -3.40 17.29
CA LEU A 166 4.91 -3.85 16.54
C LEU A 166 5.82 -2.67 16.15
N ILE A 167 5.25 -1.56 15.65
CA ILE A 167 5.99 -0.35 15.30
C ILE A 167 6.76 0.18 16.50
N GLU A 168 6.16 0.22 17.70
CA GLU A 168 6.83 0.66 18.93
C GLU A 168 7.98 -0.25 19.35
N ARG A 169 7.85 -1.56 19.12
CA ARG A 169 8.92 -2.53 19.37
C ARG A 169 10.05 -2.45 18.34
N ILE A 170 9.75 -2.14 17.09
CA ILE A 170 10.72 -2.04 16.00
C ILE A 170 11.53 -0.74 16.11
N GLY A 171 10.85 0.41 16.08
CA GLY A 171 11.48 1.73 16.18
C GLY A 171 10.76 2.83 15.42
N PRO A 172 11.20 4.11 15.58
CA PRO A 172 10.43 5.29 15.12
C PRO A 172 10.44 5.54 13.61
N SER A 173 11.30 4.87 12.85
CA SER A 173 11.38 5.04 11.39
C SER A 173 10.41 4.13 10.62
N VAL A 174 9.58 3.35 11.32
CA VAL A 174 8.51 2.55 10.71
C VAL A 174 7.18 3.24 10.96
N GLN A 175 6.34 3.32 9.93
CA GLN A 175 5.06 4.02 9.98
C GLN A 175 3.91 3.08 9.62
N LEU A 176 2.71 3.50 10.01
CA LEU A 176 1.49 2.78 9.70
C LEU A 176 1.04 3.08 8.25
N GLN A 177 0.78 2.06 7.46
CA GLN A 177 -0.04 2.13 6.27
C GLN A 177 -1.49 1.89 6.70
N PHE A 178 -2.32 2.91 6.48
CA PHE A 178 -3.70 2.95 6.98
C PHE A 178 -4.67 2.81 5.81
N ASP A 179 -5.11 1.57 5.54
CA ASP A 179 -6.15 1.32 4.54
C ASP A 179 -7.54 1.38 5.19
N PHE A 180 -8.40 2.28 4.73
CA PHE A 180 -9.76 2.44 5.20
C PHE A 180 -10.57 1.15 5.10
N TYR A 181 -10.34 0.35 4.06
CA TYR A 181 -11.04 -0.92 3.85
C TYR A 181 -10.71 -1.94 4.95
N HIS A 182 -9.44 -2.18 5.21
CA HIS A 182 -9.02 -3.12 6.24
C HIS A 182 -9.45 -2.67 7.62
N VAL A 183 -9.29 -1.39 7.95
CA VAL A 183 -9.73 -0.82 9.23
C VAL A 183 -11.24 -0.90 9.38
N HIS A 184 -12.02 -0.61 8.32
CA HIS A 184 -13.48 -0.70 8.36
C HIS A 184 -13.96 -2.12 8.69
N ILE A 185 -13.41 -3.14 8.03
CA ILE A 185 -13.76 -4.54 8.26
C ILE A 185 -13.45 -4.97 9.70
N MET A 186 -12.27 -4.60 10.21
CA MET A 186 -11.78 -5.12 11.50
C MET A 186 -12.20 -4.28 12.70
N GLU A 187 -12.46 -2.98 12.53
CA GLU A 187 -12.62 -2.05 13.64
C GLU A 187 -13.85 -1.13 13.49
N GLY A 188 -14.33 -0.91 12.26
CA GLY A 188 -15.55 -0.14 11.97
C GLY A 188 -15.35 1.38 12.05
N ALA A 189 -14.81 1.91 13.12
CA ALA A 189 -14.74 3.35 13.41
C ALA A 189 -13.54 4.03 12.70
N VAL A 190 -13.50 4.03 11.37
CA VAL A 190 -12.36 4.53 10.58
C VAL A 190 -11.97 5.96 10.92
N ALA A 191 -12.96 6.88 11.03
CA ALA A 191 -12.71 8.28 11.35
C ALA A 191 -12.07 8.48 12.73
N ASP A 192 -12.50 7.71 13.74
CA ASP A 192 -11.94 7.82 15.08
C ASP A 192 -10.52 7.25 15.14
N ARG A 193 -10.28 6.14 14.44
CA ARG A 193 -8.94 5.56 14.30
C ARG A 193 -8.00 6.51 13.55
N LEU A 194 -8.47 7.14 12.48
CA LEU A 194 -7.70 8.12 11.72
C LEU A 194 -7.28 9.31 12.59
N ARG A 195 -8.22 9.88 13.40
CA ARG A 195 -7.88 10.95 14.36
C ARG A 195 -6.87 10.52 15.41
N LEU A 196 -7.03 9.30 15.93
CA LEU A 196 -6.17 8.79 17.00
C LEU A 196 -4.74 8.53 16.51
N LEU A 197 -4.57 8.08 15.26
CA LEU A 197 -3.31 7.54 14.76
C LEU A 197 -2.63 8.43 13.72
N HIS A 198 -3.19 9.62 13.38
CA HIS A 198 -2.72 10.46 12.27
C HIS A 198 -1.21 10.74 12.29
N ASP A 199 -0.63 10.96 13.48
CA ASP A 199 0.82 11.20 13.64
C ASP A 199 1.70 9.97 13.35
N ARG A 200 1.10 8.79 13.24
CA ARG A 200 1.79 7.51 13.01
C ARG A 200 1.62 7.02 11.57
N ILE A 201 0.73 7.67 10.79
CA ILE A 201 0.37 7.28 9.43
C ILE A 201 1.39 7.82 8.45
N GLY A 202 2.07 6.90 7.75
CA GLY A 202 2.98 7.22 6.66
C GLY A 202 2.35 7.16 5.29
N HIS A 203 1.28 6.36 5.14
CA HIS A 203 0.56 6.20 3.89
C HIS A 203 -0.90 5.85 4.15
N VAL A 204 -1.79 6.31 3.28
CA VAL A 204 -3.24 6.03 3.34
C VAL A 204 -3.67 5.34 2.07
N GLN A 205 -4.58 4.37 2.21
CA GLN A 205 -5.26 3.73 1.09
C GLN A 205 -6.75 3.66 1.34
N PHE A 206 -7.54 3.46 0.27
CA PHE A 206 -8.97 3.27 0.40
C PHE A 206 -9.55 2.33 -0.64
N SER A 207 -10.59 1.65 -0.24
CA SER A 207 -11.63 1.02 -1.04
C SER A 207 -12.87 0.82 -0.19
N CYS A 208 -13.95 0.29 -0.75
CA CYS A 208 -15.21 0.12 -0.04
C CYS A 208 -15.62 -1.35 0.06
N VAL A 209 -16.23 -1.71 1.18
CA VAL A 209 -16.89 -3.01 1.37
C VAL A 209 -18.24 -3.04 0.65
N PRO A 210 -18.78 -4.23 0.25
CA PRO A 210 -18.20 -5.55 0.54
C PRO A 210 -17.12 -6.00 -0.45
N ASP A 211 -17.12 -5.50 -1.70
CA ASP A 211 -16.40 -6.14 -2.81
C ASP A 211 -15.08 -5.45 -3.18
N ARG A 212 -14.59 -4.55 -2.32
CA ARG A 212 -13.37 -3.76 -2.53
C ARG A 212 -13.44 -2.88 -3.78
N HIS A 213 -14.61 -2.27 -4.02
CA HIS A 213 -14.87 -1.39 -5.15
C HIS A 213 -14.60 0.09 -4.83
N GLU A 214 -14.79 0.94 -5.85
CA GLU A 214 -14.71 2.38 -5.78
C GLU A 214 -15.80 2.99 -4.87
N PRO A 215 -15.64 4.26 -4.40
CA PRO A 215 -16.45 4.88 -3.34
C PRO A 215 -17.95 4.86 -3.51
N GLN A 216 -18.44 4.94 -4.74
CA GLN A 216 -19.88 5.00 -5.00
C GLN A 216 -20.63 3.67 -4.79
N PHE A 217 -19.93 2.58 -4.45
CA PHE A 217 -20.50 1.25 -4.36
C PHE A 217 -20.39 0.56 -3.00
N GLY A 218 -20.21 1.33 -1.92
CA GLY A 218 -20.12 0.67 -0.63
C GLY A 218 -19.81 1.60 0.54
N GLU A 219 -19.28 1.01 1.61
CA GLU A 219 -18.88 1.67 2.85
C GLU A 219 -17.38 1.45 3.12
N PRO A 220 -16.71 2.31 3.91
CA PRO A 220 -17.26 3.55 4.49
C PRO A 220 -17.51 4.63 3.44
N ASP A 221 -18.34 5.63 3.77
CA ASP A 221 -18.34 6.87 2.99
C ASP A 221 -16.98 7.53 3.15
N VAL A 222 -16.21 7.56 2.07
CA VAL A 222 -14.81 8.04 2.10
C VAL A 222 -14.70 9.56 1.99
N TYR A 223 -15.72 10.26 1.52
CA TYR A 223 -15.63 11.71 1.34
C TYR A 223 -15.41 12.47 2.65
N PRO A 224 -16.15 12.19 3.74
CA PRO A 224 -15.83 12.78 5.04
C PRO A 224 -14.44 12.38 5.58
N LEU A 225 -13.93 11.19 5.19
CA LEU A 225 -12.58 10.75 5.57
C LEU A 225 -11.50 11.53 4.81
N PHE A 226 -11.74 11.87 3.54
CA PHE A 226 -10.85 12.74 2.77
C PHE A 226 -10.80 14.17 3.35
N GLU A 227 -11.95 14.72 3.74
CA GLU A 227 -12.02 16.03 4.43
C GLU A 227 -11.30 15.97 5.79
N LEU A 228 -11.41 14.85 6.50
CA LEU A 228 -10.71 14.63 7.75
C LEU A 228 -9.20 14.59 7.56
N LEU A 229 -8.68 13.92 6.52
CA LEU A 229 -7.25 13.92 6.17
C LEU A 229 -6.72 15.33 5.96
N ASP A 230 -7.48 16.16 5.21
CA ASP A 230 -7.12 17.58 5.00
C ASP A 230 -7.09 18.36 6.33
N SER A 231 -8.06 18.13 7.23
CA SER A 231 -8.13 18.80 8.52
C SER A 231 -7.04 18.35 9.51
N LEU A 232 -6.42 17.20 9.26
CA LEU A 232 -5.29 16.66 10.02
C LEU A 232 -3.93 16.97 9.35
N ASP A 233 -3.91 17.86 8.36
CA ASP A 233 -2.72 18.28 7.62
C ASP A 233 -1.95 17.10 6.96
N TYR A 234 -2.67 16.04 6.57
CA TYR A 234 -2.06 14.93 5.87
C TYR A 234 -1.61 15.37 4.47
N THR A 235 -0.31 15.33 4.20
CA THR A 235 0.30 15.80 2.94
C THR A 235 0.70 14.67 2.00
N GLY A 236 0.56 13.40 2.45
CA GLY A 236 0.89 12.21 1.69
C GLY A 236 -0.07 11.94 0.53
N TRP A 237 0.16 10.82 -0.14
CA TRP A 237 -0.72 10.29 -1.17
C TRP A 237 -1.79 9.39 -0.56
N VAL A 238 -2.95 9.34 -1.19
CA VAL A 238 -4.04 8.43 -0.87
C VAL A 238 -4.16 7.42 -2.01
N GLY A 239 -3.79 6.17 -1.75
CA GLY A 239 -3.82 5.09 -2.72
C GLY A 239 -5.25 4.63 -3.02
N CYS A 240 -5.60 4.60 -4.30
CA CYS A 240 -6.89 4.11 -4.79
C CYS A 240 -6.81 2.57 -4.91
N GLU A 241 -6.82 1.84 -3.80
CA GLU A 241 -6.61 0.40 -3.78
C GLU A 241 -7.92 -0.38 -3.89
N TYR A 242 -8.62 -0.16 -5.00
CA TYR A 242 -9.90 -0.83 -5.26
C TYR A 242 -9.90 -1.58 -6.61
N ARG A 243 -10.81 -2.54 -6.71
CA ARG A 243 -11.12 -3.24 -7.96
C ARG A 243 -12.28 -2.55 -8.63
N PRO A 244 -12.10 -1.96 -9.83
CA PRO A 244 -13.20 -1.36 -10.55
C PRO A 244 -14.35 -2.35 -10.71
N LYS A 245 -15.58 -1.90 -10.42
CA LYS A 245 -16.76 -2.77 -10.48
C LYS A 245 -17.07 -3.22 -11.90
N THR A 246 -16.80 -2.36 -12.87
CA THR A 246 -16.94 -2.65 -14.31
C THR A 246 -15.58 -2.54 -14.99
N ASN A 247 -15.17 -1.34 -15.34
CA ASN A 247 -13.84 -1.00 -15.81
C ASN A 247 -13.37 0.30 -15.16
N THR A 248 -12.07 0.55 -15.22
CA THR A 248 -11.48 1.67 -14.49
C THR A 248 -12.06 3.02 -14.92
N LEU A 249 -12.26 3.24 -16.22
CA LEU A 249 -12.71 4.55 -16.73
C LEU A 249 -14.14 4.89 -16.28
N GLU A 250 -15.05 3.92 -16.33
CA GLU A 250 -16.43 4.10 -15.86
C GLU A 250 -16.48 4.33 -14.34
N GLY A 251 -15.59 3.66 -13.60
CA GLY A 251 -15.51 3.75 -12.14
C GLY A 251 -14.99 5.08 -11.62
N LEU A 252 -14.28 5.91 -12.43
CA LEU A 252 -13.61 7.12 -11.97
C LEU A 252 -14.52 8.33 -11.73
N SER A 253 -15.84 8.22 -11.92
CA SER A 253 -16.75 9.35 -11.70
C SER A 253 -16.69 9.97 -10.29
N TRP A 254 -16.31 9.19 -9.28
CA TRP A 254 -16.09 9.71 -7.91
C TRP A 254 -14.95 10.73 -7.85
N GLY A 255 -13.97 10.61 -8.74
CA GLY A 255 -12.74 11.38 -8.76
C GLY A 255 -12.84 12.70 -9.52
N GLU A 256 -13.94 12.96 -10.27
CA GLU A 256 -14.10 14.15 -11.11
C GLU A 256 -13.90 15.46 -10.33
N ARG A 257 -14.45 15.55 -9.13
CA ARG A 257 -14.27 16.69 -8.22
C ARG A 257 -12.81 16.92 -7.77
N PHE A 258 -11.95 15.95 -7.99
CA PHE A 258 -10.51 15.97 -7.66
C PHE A 258 -9.63 16.07 -8.92
N GLY A 259 -10.21 16.26 -10.08
CA GLY A 259 -9.50 16.34 -11.35
C GLY A 259 -9.13 14.97 -11.95
N LEU A 260 -9.77 13.91 -11.48
CA LEU A 260 -9.58 12.55 -12.01
C LEU A 260 -10.77 12.15 -12.87
N GLY A 261 -10.54 11.48 -14.00
CA GLY A 261 -11.64 11.03 -14.86
C GLY A 261 -11.17 10.49 -16.19
N PRO A 262 -12.09 10.03 -17.04
CA PRO A 262 -11.75 9.58 -18.39
C PRO A 262 -11.04 10.69 -19.20
N PRO A 263 -10.15 10.33 -20.13
CA PRO A 263 -9.48 11.30 -21.00
C PRO A 263 -10.50 12.22 -21.70
N GLY A 264 -10.34 13.54 -21.53
CA GLY A 264 -11.26 14.55 -22.09
C GLY A 264 -12.35 15.02 -21.14
N ALA A 265 -12.59 14.40 -20.00
CA ALA A 265 -13.51 14.87 -18.96
C ALA A 265 -12.88 15.97 -18.05
N VAL A 266 -11.57 16.07 -18.00
CA VAL A 266 -10.79 16.94 -17.09
C VAL A 266 -10.44 18.30 -17.73
N GLN A 267 -11.15 18.71 -18.78
CA GLN A 267 -10.98 20.05 -19.37
C GLN A 267 -12.29 20.85 -19.32
N SER A 268 -12.54 21.47 -18.17
CA SER A 268 -13.35 22.68 -18.14
C SER A 268 -12.97 23.50 -16.91
N ASP A 269 -12.13 24.48 -17.17
CA ASP A 269 -11.80 25.75 -16.44
C ASP A 269 -11.34 25.64 -14.98
#